data_35295e6b8e4fa7da4ae5db58d86db658
#
_entry.id   35295e6b8e4fa7da4ae5db58d86db658
#
_cell.length_a   1.000
_cell.length_b   1.000
_cell.length_c   1.000
_cell.angle_alpha   90.00
_cell.angle_beta   90.00
_cell.angle_gamma   90.00
#
_symmetry.space_group_name_H-M   'P 1'
#
loop_
_entity.id
_entity.type
_entity.pdbx_description
1 polymer ?
#
loop_
_entity_poly.entity_id
_entity_poly.type
_entity_poly.pdbx_seq_one_letter_code
_entity_poly.pdbx_strand_id
1 'polypeptide(L)'
;MTLIFGLLKAVVSILLAIINILGIQINTTKVELYENPASGYKWEYSFDQSGIITLNETHYTPDTDSILSGKGGGTRYFTFRALDSGNVRVTFEYVKYTDNQRIVASDYIYTYIVDDFGGITLQSIE
;
A
#
# COMPACT_ATOMS: atom_id res chain seq x y z
N MET A 1 -6.28 25.33 -24.11
CA MET A 1 -5.20 24.72 -23.31
C MET A 1 -5.72 23.69 -22.31
N THR A 2 -6.75 23.98 -21.53
CA THR A 2 -7.33 23.04 -20.55
C THR A 2 -7.82 21.75 -21.19
N LEU A 3 -8.35 21.81 -22.44
CA LEU A 3 -8.85 20.62 -23.14
C LEU A 3 -7.73 19.66 -23.53
N ILE A 4 -6.54 20.16 -23.88
CA ILE A 4 -5.38 19.33 -24.26
C ILE A 4 -4.84 18.59 -23.03
N PHE A 5 -4.73 19.23 -21.88
CA PHE A 5 -4.28 18.61 -20.64
C PHE A 5 -5.26 17.55 -20.15
N GLY A 6 -6.57 17.80 -20.23
CA GLY A 6 -7.59 16.81 -19.87
C GLY A 6 -7.56 15.59 -20.78
N LEU A 7 -7.33 15.78 -22.07
CA LEU A 7 -7.20 14.68 -23.03
C LEU A 7 -5.95 13.84 -22.76
N LEU A 8 -4.81 14.47 -22.48
CA LEU A 8 -3.57 13.78 -22.16
C LEU A 8 -3.73 12.94 -20.89
N LYS A 9 -4.34 13.48 -19.85
CA LYS A 9 -4.62 12.76 -18.61
C LYS A 9 -5.50 11.54 -18.87
N ALA A 10 -6.55 11.68 -19.68
CA ALA A 10 -7.44 10.58 -20.03
C ALA A 10 -6.70 9.46 -20.78
N VAL A 11 -5.82 9.80 -21.71
CA VAL A 11 -5.02 8.83 -22.46
C VAL A 11 -4.06 8.08 -21.53
N VAL A 12 -3.37 8.77 -20.62
CA VAL A 12 -2.46 8.14 -19.66
C VAL A 12 -3.22 7.22 -18.72
N SER A 13 -4.39 7.61 -18.23
CA SER A 13 -5.23 6.75 -17.38
C SER A 13 -5.67 5.47 -18.09
N ILE A 14 -6.02 5.56 -19.38
CA ILE A 14 -6.37 4.38 -20.20
C ILE A 14 -5.16 3.46 -20.36
N LEU A 15 -3.97 4.00 -20.61
CA LEU A 15 -2.75 3.21 -20.74
C LEU A 15 -2.41 2.48 -19.44
N LEU A 16 -2.52 3.15 -18.28
CA LEU A 16 -2.31 2.52 -16.98
C LEU A 16 -3.32 1.39 -16.74
N ALA A 17 -4.57 1.57 -17.11
CA ALA A 17 -5.60 0.53 -16.98
C ALA A 17 -5.26 -0.69 -17.84
N ILE A 18 -4.82 -0.50 -19.08
CA ILE A 18 -4.42 -1.59 -19.98
C ILE A 18 -3.22 -2.34 -19.41
N ILE A 19 -2.19 -1.64 -18.93
CA ILE A 19 -0.99 -2.24 -18.32
C ILE A 19 -1.38 -3.08 -17.11
N ASN A 20 -2.29 -2.59 -16.27
CA ASN A 20 -2.77 -3.33 -15.10
C ASN A 20 -3.54 -4.59 -15.49
N ILE A 21 -4.37 -4.54 -16.56
CA ILE A 21 -5.09 -5.72 -17.09
C ILE A 21 -4.12 -6.78 -17.58
N LEU A 22 -3.02 -6.36 -18.22
CA LEU A 22 -1.99 -7.27 -18.72
C LEU A 22 -1.07 -7.81 -17.61
N GLY A 23 -1.20 -7.32 -16.37
CA GLY A 23 -0.37 -7.75 -15.26
C GLY A 23 1.05 -7.18 -15.28
N ILE A 24 1.31 -6.16 -16.07
CA ILE A 24 2.61 -5.49 -16.13
C ILE A 24 2.71 -4.56 -14.92
N GLN A 25 3.77 -4.74 -14.12
CA GLN A 25 4.03 -3.91 -12.95
C GLN A 25 4.89 -2.72 -13.33
N ILE A 26 4.30 -1.53 -13.30
CA ILE A 26 5.02 -0.26 -13.42
C ILE A 26 4.56 0.66 -12.28
N ASN A 27 5.47 1.54 -11.83
CA ASN A 27 5.16 2.56 -10.84
C ASN A 27 4.53 1.96 -9.58
N THR A 28 5.33 1.18 -8.90
CA THR A 28 4.95 0.59 -7.61
C THR A 28 5.65 1.29 -6.47
N THR A 29 5.09 1.17 -5.28
CA THR A 29 5.70 1.62 -4.03
C THR A 29 5.59 0.52 -2.99
N LYS A 30 6.59 0.42 -2.13
CA LYS A 30 6.66 -0.62 -1.10
C LYS A 30 6.61 0.01 0.28
N VAL A 31 5.81 -0.60 1.17
CA VAL A 31 5.75 -0.27 2.59
C VAL A 31 6.26 -1.46 3.38
N GLU A 32 7.12 -1.21 4.36
CA GLU A 32 7.71 -2.22 5.25
C GLU A 32 7.28 -1.92 6.68
N LEU A 33 6.62 -2.90 7.31
CA LEU A 33 6.10 -2.75 8.68
C LEU A 33 6.51 -3.97 9.51
N TYR A 34 6.93 -3.72 10.75
CA TYR A 34 7.20 -4.81 11.68
C TYR A 34 5.93 -5.61 11.97
N GLU A 35 6.04 -6.92 11.91
CA GLU A 35 4.95 -7.83 12.26
C GLU A 35 5.49 -9.00 13.08
N ASN A 36 4.73 -9.41 14.10
CA ASN A 36 5.00 -10.65 14.82
C ASN A 36 3.75 -11.52 14.79
N PRO A 37 3.69 -12.53 13.90
CA PRO A 37 2.51 -13.40 13.79
C PRO A 37 2.16 -14.13 15.09
N ALA A 38 3.16 -14.45 15.92
CA ALA A 38 2.94 -15.11 17.20
C ALA A 38 2.17 -14.24 18.20
N SER A 39 2.15 -12.91 18.02
CA SER A 39 1.42 -12.00 18.90
C SER A 39 -0.09 -12.03 18.68
N GLY A 40 -0.56 -12.56 17.56
CA GLY A 40 -1.95 -12.52 17.14
C GLY A 40 -2.36 -11.20 16.47
N TYR A 41 -1.46 -10.23 16.39
CA TYR A 41 -1.68 -8.99 15.65
C TYR A 41 -1.33 -9.16 14.18
N LYS A 42 -2.05 -8.45 13.31
CA LYS A 42 -1.79 -8.39 11.87
C LYS A 42 -2.08 -6.99 11.34
N TRP A 43 -1.45 -6.64 10.24
CA TRP A 43 -1.68 -5.35 9.58
C TRP A 43 -2.91 -5.41 8.69
N GLU A 44 -3.79 -4.42 8.86
CA GLU A 44 -4.89 -4.10 7.94
C GLU A 44 -4.61 -2.76 7.30
N TYR A 45 -5.09 -2.56 6.09
CA TYR A 45 -4.93 -1.28 5.39
C TYR A 45 -6.24 -0.84 4.76
N SER A 46 -6.38 0.46 4.56
CA SER A 46 -7.51 1.06 3.85
C SER A 46 -7.09 2.31 3.10
N PHE A 47 -7.82 2.63 2.04
CA PHE A 47 -7.60 3.84 1.25
C PHE A 47 -8.73 4.83 1.52
N ASP A 48 -8.39 6.13 1.58
CA ASP A 48 -9.39 7.20 1.65
C ASP A 48 -10.01 7.51 0.28
N GLN A 49 -9.31 7.18 -0.81
CA GLN A 49 -9.76 7.34 -2.18
C GLN A 49 -9.59 6.03 -2.94
N SER A 50 -10.67 5.53 -3.53
CA SER A 50 -10.60 4.35 -4.39
C SER A 50 -10.09 4.72 -5.78
N GLY A 51 -9.45 3.77 -6.48
CA GLY A 51 -9.07 3.91 -7.88
C GLY A 51 -7.78 4.67 -8.14
N ILE A 52 -7.04 5.10 -7.12
CA ILE A 52 -5.76 5.79 -7.30
C ILE A 52 -4.59 4.79 -7.26
N ILE A 53 -4.59 3.91 -6.27
CA ILE A 53 -3.64 2.81 -6.15
C ILE A 53 -4.39 1.53 -5.77
N THR A 54 -3.73 0.40 -5.97
CA THR A 54 -4.25 -0.91 -5.53
C THR A 54 -3.13 -1.74 -4.96
N LEU A 55 -3.49 -2.71 -4.10
CA LEU A 55 -2.52 -3.67 -3.60
C LEU A 55 -2.10 -4.60 -4.73
N ASN A 56 -0.80 -4.68 -4.97
CA ASN A 56 -0.21 -5.58 -5.96
C ASN A 56 0.23 -6.89 -5.30
N GLU A 57 0.87 -6.79 -4.15
CA GLU A 57 1.44 -7.94 -3.44
C GLU A 57 1.59 -7.62 -1.97
N THR A 58 1.46 -8.65 -1.13
CA THR A 58 1.88 -8.60 0.26
C THR A 58 2.58 -9.90 0.62
N HIS A 59 3.64 -9.82 1.41
CA HIS A 59 4.31 -10.99 1.95
C HIS A 59 4.98 -10.68 3.28
N TYR A 60 5.32 -11.72 4.03
CA TYR A 60 5.99 -11.63 5.31
C TYR A 60 7.34 -12.35 5.25
N THR A 61 8.38 -11.70 5.75
CA THR A 61 9.72 -12.30 5.88
C THR A 61 10.13 -12.28 7.35
N PRO A 62 10.33 -13.45 7.97
CA PRO A 62 10.79 -13.49 9.36
C PRO A 62 12.24 -13.00 9.46
N ASP A 63 12.56 -12.34 10.57
CA ASP A 63 13.93 -11.94 10.88
C ASP A 63 14.77 -13.19 11.24
N THR A 64 16.03 -13.20 10.80
CA THR A 64 16.95 -14.31 11.09
C THR A 64 17.10 -14.51 12.60
N ASP A 65 17.24 -13.44 13.36
CA ASP A 65 17.37 -13.49 14.81
C ASP A 65 16.12 -14.06 15.48
N SER A 66 14.92 -13.75 14.95
CA SER A 66 13.67 -14.28 15.49
C SER A 66 13.51 -15.77 15.22
N ILE A 67 14.00 -16.25 14.08
CA ILE A 67 14.02 -17.71 13.78
C ILE A 67 14.92 -18.44 14.78
N LEU A 68 16.12 -17.92 15.02
CA LEU A 68 17.10 -18.54 15.93
C LEU A 68 16.67 -18.48 17.39
N SER A 69 16.04 -17.38 17.82
CA SER A 69 15.62 -17.20 19.21
C SER A 69 14.24 -17.79 19.53
N GLY A 70 13.45 -18.10 18.52
CA GLY A 70 12.07 -18.55 18.68
C GLY A 70 11.10 -17.46 19.17
N LYS A 71 11.51 -16.20 19.18
CA LYS A 71 10.68 -15.09 19.68
C LYS A 71 9.66 -14.58 18.67
N GLY A 72 9.79 -14.96 17.40
CA GLY A 72 8.96 -14.44 16.32
C GLY A 72 9.36 -13.02 15.94
N GLY A 73 8.70 -12.50 14.93
CA GLY A 73 8.92 -11.15 14.41
C GLY A 73 9.64 -11.14 13.08
N GLY A 74 9.34 -10.13 12.30
CA GLY A 74 9.89 -9.93 10.97
C GLY A 74 9.28 -8.71 10.31
N THR A 75 9.28 -8.72 8.98
CA THR A 75 8.80 -7.60 8.17
C THR A 75 7.65 -8.04 7.29
N ARG A 76 6.55 -7.30 7.37
CA ARG A 76 5.42 -7.38 6.44
C ARG A 76 5.63 -6.36 5.33
N TYR A 77 5.55 -6.81 4.09
CA TYR A 77 5.67 -5.97 2.91
C TYR A 77 4.31 -5.79 2.25
N PHE A 78 4.00 -4.57 1.88
CA PHE A 78 2.88 -4.23 1.01
C PHE A 78 3.43 -3.50 -0.20
N THR A 79 3.13 -4.00 -1.39
CA THR A 79 3.48 -3.33 -2.64
C THR A 79 2.19 -2.85 -3.31
N PHE A 80 2.10 -1.55 -3.53
CA PHE A 80 0.98 -0.93 -4.22
C PHE A 80 1.41 -0.50 -5.61
N ARG A 81 0.47 -0.50 -6.54
CA ARG A 81 0.70 -0.01 -7.90
C ARG A 81 -0.28 1.10 -8.24
N ALA A 82 0.15 2.02 -9.11
CA ALA A 82 -0.66 3.12 -9.57
C ALA A 82 -1.76 2.64 -10.52
N LEU A 83 -2.97 3.18 -10.35
CA LEU A 83 -4.12 2.99 -11.25
C LEU A 83 -4.46 4.28 -11.99
N ASP A 84 -4.42 5.41 -11.28
CA ASP A 84 -4.77 6.72 -11.82
C ASP A 84 -4.03 7.80 -11.03
N SER A 85 -3.95 8.99 -11.58
CA SER A 85 -3.39 10.15 -10.89
C SER A 85 -4.31 10.65 -9.78
N GLY A 86 -3.72 11.22 -8.75
CA GLY A 86 -4.46 11.79 -7.63
C GLY A 86 -3.70 11.65 -6.32
N ASN A 87 -4.36 12.03 -5.25
CA ASN A 87 -3.84 11.92 -3.89
C ASN A 87 -4.57 10.80 -3.18
N VAL A 88 -3.84 10.00 -2.41
CA VAL A 88 -4.42 8.92 -1.62
C VAL A 88 -3.71 8.81 -0.28
N ARG A 89 -4.48 8.56 0.76
CA ARG A 89 -3.98 8.24 2.09
C ARG A 89 -4.24 6.78 2.37
N VAL A 90 -3.19 6.06 2.74
CA VAL A 90 -3.28 4.65 3.14
C VAL A 90 -3.13 4.58 4.65
N THR A 91 -4.16 4.12 5.32
CA THR A 91 -4.12 3.89 6.76
C THR A 91 -3.79 2.43 7.01
N PHE A 92 -2.72 2.21 7.77
CA PHE A 92 -2.31 0.88 8.24
C PHE A 92 -2.63 0.78 9.73
N GLU A 93 -3.29 -0.30 10.13
CA GLU A 93 -3.61 -0.55 11.53
C GLU A 93 -3.13 -1.94 11.93
N TYR A 94 -2.37 -2.01 13.02
CA TYR A 94 -1.90 -3.28 13.59
C TYR A 94 -2.93 -3.78 14.57
N VAL A 95 -3.70 -4.81 14.19
CA VAL A 95 -4.94 -5.18 14.88
C VAL A 95 -4.93 -6.62 15.36
N LYS A 96 -5.62 -6.82 16.48
CA LYS A 96 -5.92 -8.12 17.03
C LYS A 96 -7.42 -8.20 17.31
N TYR A 97 -8.02 -9.31 16.94
CA TYR A 97 -9.41 -9.58 17.24
C TYR A 97 -9.49 -10.51 18.45
N THR A 98 -10.16 -10.07 19.49
CA THR A 98 -10.48 -10.88 20.66
C THR A 98 -12.00 -10.94 20.80
N ASP A 99 -12.54 -12.01 21.32
CA ASP A 99 -13.97 -12.34 21.47
C ASP A 99 -14.98 -11.38 20.81
N ASN A 100 -15.05 -10.12 21.21
CA ASN A 100 -15.98 -9.13 20.65
C ASN A 100 -15.31 -7.77 20.41
N GLN A 101 -13.97 -7.71 20.40
CA GLN A 101 -13.25 -6.45 20.28
C GLN A 101 -12.21 -6.49 19.18
N ARG A 102 -12.09 -5.37 18.47
CA ARG A 102 -10.99 -5.09 17.56
C ARG A 102 -10.02 -4.15 18.28
N ILE A 103 -8.83 -4.63 18.56
CA ILE A 103 -7.80 -3.88 19.30
C ILE A 103 -6.77 -3.38 18.30
N VAL A 104 -6.52 -2.07 18.30
CA VAL A 104 -5.49 -1.43 17.47
C VAL A 104 -4.30 -1.10 18.36
N ALA A 105 -3.17 -1.75 18.11
CA ALA A 105 -1.95 -1.52 18.88
C ALA A 105 -1.11 -0.38 18.29
N SER A 106 -1.19 -0.17 16.98
CA SER A 106 -0.37 0.79 16.27
C SER A 106 -1.05 1.17 14.96
N ASP A 107 -0.86 2.40 14.51
CA ASP A 107 -1.39 2.86 13.24
C ASP A 107 -0.45 3.86 12.56
N TYR A 108 -0.49 3.88 11.23
CA TYR A 108 0.26 4.82 10.39
C TYR A 108 -0.61 5.28 9.24
N ILE A 109 -0.43 6.52 8.84
CA ILE A 109 -1.07 7.07 7.64
C ILE A 109 0.02 7.48 6.65
N TYR A 110 0.07 6.82 5.50
CA TYR A 110 0.97 7.12 4.41
C TYR A 110 0.21 7.93 3.37
N THR A 111 0.68 9.14 3.08
CA THR A 111 0.08 10.01 2.06
C THR A 111 0.92 9.95 0.81
N TYR A 112 0.29 9.55 -0.30
CA TYR A 112 0.93 9.44 -1.61
C TYR A 112 0.30 10.39 -2.61
N ILE A 113 1.13 10.87 -3.52
CA ILE A 113 0.70 11.58 -4.73
C ILE A 113 1.08 10.72 -5.92
N VAL A 114 0.11 10.43 -6.77
CA VAL A 114 0.32 9.75 -8.06
C VAL A 114 0.18 10.79 -9.15
N ASP A 115 1.23 10.97 -9.97
CA ASP A 115 1.23 11.94 -11.06
C ASP A 115 0.51 11.40 -12.31
N ASP A 116 0.41 12.21 -13.35
CA ASP A 116 -0.30 11.84 -14.58
C ASP A 116 0.38 10.72 -15.36
N PHE A 117 1.62 10.40 -15.04
CA PHE A 117 2.40 9.34 -15.68
C PHE A 117 2.55 8.10 -14.79
N GLY A 118 1.82 8.04 -13.69
CA GLY A 118 1.82 6.91 -12.77
C GLY A 118 2.98 6.89 -11.78
N GLY A 119 3.76 7.96 -11.69
CA GLY A 119 4.80 8.08 -10.67
C GLY A 119 4.19 8.24 -9.29
N ILE A 120 4.64 7.44 -8.33
CA ILE A 120 4.13 7.44 -6.95
C ILE A 120 5.17 8.10 -6.05
N THR A 121 4.78 9.17 -5.36
CA THR A 121 5.63 9.89 -4.42
C THR A 121 5.03 9.84 -3.02
N LEU A 122 5.81 9.36 -2.06
CA LEU A 122 5.43 9.43 -0.65
C LEU A 122 5.60 10.87 -0.17
N GLN A 123 4.52 11.48 0.30
CA GLN A 123 4.52 12.86 0.78
C GLN A 123 4.74 12.94 2.29
N SER A 124 4.10 12.06 3.07
CA SER A 124 4.21 12.05 4.52
C SER A 124 3.85 10.71 5.12
N ILE A 125 4.37 10.45 6.31
CA ILE A 125 3.97 9.36 7.19
C ILE A 125 3.60 9.99 8.54
N GLU A 126 2.40 9.70 8.99
CA GLU A 126 1.89 10.17 10.28
C GLU A 126 1.64 9.03 11.24
#